data_9c4c753436de6c5edaf2d05c6ed1c0bb
#
_entry.id   9c4c753436de6c5edaf2d05c6ed1c0bb
#
_cell.length_a   1.000
_cell.length_b   1.000
_cell.length_c   1.000
_cell.angle_alpha   90.00
_cell.angle_beta   90.00
_cell.angle_gamma   90.00
#
_symmetry.space_group_name_H-M   'P 1'
#
loop_
_entity.id
_entity.type
_entity.pdbx_description
1 polymer ?
#
loop_
_entity_poly.entity_id
_entity_poly.type
_entity_poly.pdbx_seq_one_letter_code
_entity_poly.pdbx_strand_id
1 'polypeptide(L)'
;MKIYIITILLCFSVSLFAKENETGRVIPDLKIKLLNGKTTSIHELLKDGPLMIDFWATWCKPCKKVMKHLDTYHQAYKENGFKVLMINQDTPRSIGKVKSYIRGKNHQFIVALDPNQKIAKKLNGLVMPTLILVDQDGTIKWRHQGYMPGEEVEIEHQIKTLLGLNTESGSKDS
;
A
#
# COMPACT_ATOMS: atom_id res chain seq x y z
N MET A 1 -6.45 -69.43 -8.63
CA MET A 1 -6.02 -68.28 -9.39
C MET A 1 -6.50 -67.06 -8.65
N LYS A 2 -5.65 -66.38 -7.79
CA LYS A 2 -6.02 -65.26 -6.95
C LYS A 2 -5.61 -63.99 -7.64
N ILE A 3 -6.61 -63.14 -8.02
CA ILE A 3 -6.41 -61.85 -8.62
C ILE A 3 -6.19 -60.82 -7.51
N TYR A 4 -4.99 -60.29 -7.38
CA TYR A 4 -4.72 -59.17 -6.45
C TYR A 4 -5.07 -57.85 -7.19
N ILE A 5 -6.14 -57.18 -6.70
CA ILE A 5 -6.51 -55.85 -7.12
C ILE A 5 -5.62 -54.91 -6.30
N ILE A 6 -4.63 -54.33 -6.98
CA ILE A 6 -3.81 -53.25 -6.41
C ILE A 6 -4.58 -51.95 -6.58
N THR A 7 -5.17 -51.47 -5.47
CA THR A 7 -5.79 -50.16 -5.43
C THR A 7 -4.69 -49.10 -5.27
N ILE A 8 -4.34 -48.43 -6.36
CA ILE A 8 -3.44 -47.28 -6.33
C ILE A 8 -4.26 -46.10 -5.78
N LEU A 9 -4.01 -45.76 -4.52
CA LEU A 9 -4.54 -44.56 -3.87
C LEU A 9 -3.72 -43.37 -4.36
N LEU A 10 -4.21 -42.69 -5.41
CA LEU A 10 -3.63 -41.42 -5.87
C LEU A 10 -3.94 -40.35 -4.84
N CYS A 11 -3.00 -40.10 -3.91
CA CYS A 11 -3.04 -38.91 -3.05
C CYS A 11 -2.81 -37.67 -3.93
N PHE A 12 -3.92 -37.09 -4.36
CA PHE A 12 -3.92 -35.76 -4.98
C PHE A 12 -3.69 -34.74 -3.86
N SER A 13 -2.42 -34.44 -3.59
CA SER A 13 -2.04 -33.32 -2.73
C SER A 13 -2.39 -32.02 -3.45
N VAL A 14 -3.61 -31.51 -3.19
CA VAL A 14 -3.99 -30.16 -3.55
C VAL A 14 -3.14 -29.24 -2.68
N SER A 15 -2.02 -28.76 -3.23
CA SER A 15 -1.29 -27.64 -2.67
C SER A 15 -2.20 -26.43 -2.80
N LEU A 16 -2.93 -26.11 -1.73
CA LEU A 16 -3.53 -24.79 -1.57
C LEU A 16 -2.38 -23.80 -1.59
N PHE A 17 -2.20 -23.10 -2.71
CA PHE A 17 -1.49 -21.84 -2.75
C PHE A 17 -2.30 -20.85 -1.91
N ALA A 18 -2.12 -20.89 -0.61
CA ALA A 18 -2.58 -19.83 0.27
C ALA A 18 -1.88 -18.57 -0.23
N LYS A 19 -2.65 -17.64 -0.82
CA LYS A 19 -2.20 -16.27 -1.07
C LYS A 19 -1.69 -15.77 0.27
N GLU A 20 -0.35 -15.71 0.42
CA GLU A 20 0.30 -15.36 1.68
C GLU A 20 -0.22 -13.99 2.08
N ASN A 21 -1.02 -13.97 3.14
CA ASN A 21 -1.63 -12.73 3.62
C ASN A 21 -0.50 -11.92 4.29
N GLU A 22 -0.01 -10.87 3.60
CA GLU A 22 1.09 -10.04 4.09
C GLU A 22 0.70 -9.23 5.34
N THR A 23 -0.58 -9.19 5.69
CA THR A 23 -1.11 -8.56 6.91
C THR A 23 -0.54 -9.24 8.15
N GLY A 24 -0.05 -8.46 9.12
CA GLY A 24 0.61 -8.95 10.33
C GLY A 24 2.12 -9.14 10.20
N ARG A 25 2.70 -9.04 8.99
CA ARG A 25 4.16 -9.08 8.80
C ARG A 25 4.77 -7.69 9.00
N VAL A 26 6.01 -7.66 9.47
CA VAL A 26 6.78 -6.41 9.57
C VAL A 26 7.33 -6.05 8.18
N ILE A 27 7.11 -4.80 7.76
CA ILE A 27 7.62 -4.29 6.50
C ILE A 27 9.14 -4.18 6.56
N PRO A 28 9.88 -4.62 5.51
CA PRO A 28 11.33 -4.46 5.50
C PRO A 28 11.74 -2.98 5.49
N ASP A 29 12.81 -2.65 6.23
CA ASP A 29 13.36 -1.28 6.17
C ASP A 29 14.12 -1.06 4.86
N LEU A 30 13.51 -0.32 3.96
CA LEU A 30 14.05 -0.03 2.64
C LEU A 30 14.47 1.44 2.55
N LYS A 31 15.69 1.69 2.10
CA LYS A 31 16.13 3.04 1.73
C LYS A 31 15.36 3.54 0.54
N ILE A 32 14.83 4.74 0.62
CA ILE A 32 14.03 5.41 -0.42
C ILE A 32 14.63 6.77 -0.77
N LYS A 33 14.65 7.08 -2.07
CA LYS A 33 15.07 8.39 -2.57
C LYS A 33 13.84 9.27 -2.80
N LEU A 34 13.75 10.36 -2.09
CA LEU A 34 12.64 11.30 -2.19
C LEU A 34 12.75 12.16 -3.47
N LEU A 35 11.62 12.71 -3.91
CA LEU A 35 11.54 13.58 -5.09
C LEU A 35 12.37 14.86 -4.94
N ASN A 36 12.57 15.34 -3.71
CA ASN A 36 13.43 16.49 -3.37
C ASN A 36 14.93 16.15 -3.34
N GLY A 37 15.31 14.90 -3.62
CA GLY A 37 16.68 14.42 -3.66
C GLY A 37 17.23 13.86 -2.34
N LYS A 38 16.53 14.04 -1.21
CA LYS A 38 16.93 13.46 0.08
C LYS A 38 16.73 11.94 0.06
N THR A 39 17.51 11.24 0.90
CA THR A 39 17.36 9.80 1.14
C THR A 39 16.90 9.61 2.57
N THR A 40 15.94 8.70 2.76
CA THR A 40 15.43 8.24 4.06
C THR A 40 15.16 6.74 4.00
N SER A 41 14.51 6.16 5.01
CA SER A 41 14.02 4.78 4.95
C SER A 41 12.54 4.71 5.37
N ILE A 42 11.91 3.55 5.11
CA ILE A 42 10.51 3.33 5.51
C ILE A 42 10.39 3.42 7.04
N HIS A 43 11.29 2.76 7.78
CA HIS A 43 11.24 2.77 9.24
C HIS A 43 11.56 4.16 9.82
N GLU A 44 12.38 4.97 9.16
CA GLU A 44 12.58 6.36 9.56
C GLU A 44 11.30 7.18 9.46
N LEU A 45 10.51 6.96 8.40
CA LEU A 45 9.21 7.62 8.27
C LEU A 45 8.19 7.13 9.29
N LEU A 46 8.28 5.88 9.76
CA LEU A 46 7.35 5.31 10.74
C LEU A 46 7.58 5.83 12.17
N LYS A 47 8.75 6.43 12.49
CA LYS A 47 9.04 6.97 13.83
C LYS A 47 8.01 7.98 14.30
N ASP A 48 7.45 8.76 13.38
CA ASP A 48 6.48 9.81 13.69
C ASP A 48 5.02 9.38 13.50
N GLY A 49 4.74 8.09 13.34
CA GLY A 49 3.38 7.54 13.21
C GLY A 49 3.16 6.66 11.97
N PRO A 50 1.92 6.14 11.80
CA PRO A 50 1.59 5.19 10.76
C PRO A 50 1.69 5.77 9.35
N LEU A 51 1.86 4.87 8.36
CA LEU A 51 2.16 5.22 6.98
C LEU A 51 1.25 4.47 6.01
N MET A 52 0.58 5.20 5.10
CA MET A 52 0.01 4.64 3.88
C MET A 52 1.04 4.75 2.76
N ILE A 53 1.44 3.62 2.19
CA ILE A 53 2.29 3.55 1.01
C ILE A 53 1.39 3.31 -0.20
N ASP A 54 1.54 4.11 -1.29
CA ASP A 54 0.90 3.86 -2.57
C ASP A 54 1.92 3.83 -3.71
N PHE A 55 1.84 2.79 -4.55
CA PHE A 55 2.64 2.65 -5.76
C PHE A 55 1.90 3.21 -6.97
N TRP A 56 2.51 4.17 -7.67
CA TRP A 56 1.86 4.89 -8.75
C TRP A 56 2.79 5.27 -9.90
N ALA A 57 2.21 5.70 -11.01
CA ALA A 57 2.93 6.31 -12.14
C ALA A 57 2.12 7.45 -12.80
N THR A 58 2.78 8.34 -13.52
CA THR A 58 2.12 9.48 -14.17
C THR A 58 1.11 9.07 -15.26
N TRP A 59 1.23 7.89 -15.81
CA TRP A 59 0.32 7.31 -16.80
C TRP A 59 -0.81 6.46 -16.18
N CYS A 60 -0.74 6.14 -14.89
CA CYS A 60 -1.73 5.33 -14.18
C CYS A 60 -2.98 6.17 -13.85
N LYS A 61 -4.06 6.00 -14.62
CA LYS A 61 -5.33 6.74 -14.39
C LYS A 61 -6.00 6.41 -13.04
N PRO A 62 -6.16 5.12 -12.62
CA PRO A 62 -6.75 4.81 -11.32
C PRO A 62 -5.91 5.32 -10.15
N CYS A 63 -4.56 5.28 -10.24
CA CYS A 63 -3.68 5.84 -9.22
C CYS A 63 -3.95 7.35 -8.98
N LYS A 64 -4.19 8.11 -10.04
CA LYS A 64 -4.49 9.55 -9.94
C LYS A 64 -5.84 9.83 -9.27
N LYS A 65 -6.77 8.87 -9.33
CA LYS A 65 -8.07 8.98 -8.64
C LYS A 65 -7.88 8.76 -7.15
N VAL A 66 -7.29 7.62 -6.75
CA VAL A 66 -7.05 7.32 -5.34
C VAL A 66 -6.12 8.34 -4.67
N MET A 67 -5.12 8.85 -5.39
CA MET A 67 -4.18 9.87 -4.90
C MET A 67 -4.89 11.11 -4.34
N LYS A 68 -6.02 11.54 -4.92
CA LYS A 68 -6.80 12.68 -4.41
C LYS A 68 -7.39 12.39 -3.04
N HIS A 69 -7.90 11.19 -2.83
CA HIS A 69 -8.45 10.75 -1.55
C HIS A 69 -7.33 10.61 -0.50
N LEU A 70 -6.19 10.03 -0.89
CA LEU A 70 -5.03 9.90 -0.01
C LEU A 70 -4.49 11.27 0.45
N ASP A 71 -4.50 12.28 -0.42
CA ASP A 71 -4.12 13.64 -0.05
C ASP A 71 -5.11 14.24 0.96
N THR A 72 -6.40 14.04 0.76
CA THR A 72 -7.45 14.45 1.71
C THR A 72 -7.24 13.78 3.08
N TYR A 73 -7.00 12.47 3.11
CA TYR A 73 -6.78 11.73 4.35
C TYR A 73 -5.47 12.13 5.04
N HIS A 74 -4.40 12.36 4.27
CA HIS A 74 -3.16 12.89 4.82
C HIS A 74 -3.38 14.21 5.56
N GLN A 75 -4.13 15.14 4.96
CA GLN A 75 -4.43 16.43 5.58
C GLN A 75 -5.36 16.30 6.79
N ALA A 76 -6.36 15.42 6.71
CA ALA A 76 -7.33 15.20 7.78
C ALA A 76 -6.72 14.55 9.03
N TYR A 77 -5.76 13.62 8.85
CA TYR A 77 -5.23 12.78 9.94
C TYR A 77 -3.77 13.06 10.29
N LYS A 78 -3.13 14.08 9.73
CA LYS A 78 -1.72 14.43 10.01
C LYS A 78 -1.45 14.73 11.49
N GLU A 79 -2.41 15.33 12.18
CA GLU A 79 -2.29 15.62 13.62
C GLU A 79 -2.34 14.34 14.48
N ASN A 80 -2.85 13.23 13.89
CA ASN A 80 -2.80 11.90 14.48
C ASN A 80 -1.51 11.14 14.09
N GLY A 81 -0.54 11.80 13.49
CA GLY A 81 0.72 11.22 13.01
C GLY A 81 0.62 10.49 11.67
N PHE A 82 -0.56 10.42 11.05
CA PHE A 82 -0.74 9.70 9.79
C PHE A 82 -0.02 10.39 8.63
N LYS A 83 0.68 9.59 7.83
CA LYS A 83 1.43 10.05 6.65
C LYS A 83 1.10 9.21 5.42
N VAL A 84 1.29 9.82 4.25
CA VAL A 84 1.20 9.14 2.96
C VAL A 84 2.54 9.22 2.24
N LEU A 85 3.02 8.07 1.78
CA LEU A 85 4.21 7.91 0.95
C LEU A 85 3.81 7.40 -0.43
N MET A 86 3.97 8.25 -1.44
CA MET A 86 3.70 7.93 -2.83
C MET A 86 4.98 7.47 -3.53
N ILE A 87 5.11 6.18 -3.85
CA ILE A 87 6.30 5.61 -4.51
C ILE A 87 6.06 5.56 -6.02
N ASN A 88 6.76 6.42 -6.73
CA ASN A 88 6.62 6.57 -8.18
C ASN A 88 7.47 5.57 -8.95
N GLN A 89 6.85 4.87 -9.92
CA GLN A 89 7.47 3.84 -10.76
C GLN A 89 7.72 4.31 -12.21
N ASP A 90 7.63 5.60 -12.51
CA ASP A 90 8.01 6.10 -13.83
C ASP A 90 9.50 5.87 -14.10
N THR A 91 9.83 5.66 -15.36
CA THR A 91 11.23 5.46 -15.79
C THR A 91 12.10 6.70 -15.49
N PRO A 92 13.43 6.56 -15.43
CA PRO A 92 14.33 7.69 -15.19
C PRO A 92 14.12 8.88 -16.16
N ARG A 93 13.74 8.60 -17.40
CA ARG A 93 13.48 9.63 -18.43
C ARG A 93 12.22 10.44 -18.13
N SER A 94 11.31 9.93 -17.32
CA SER A 94 10.03 10.59 -16.99
C SER A 94 10.03 11.36 -15.67
N ILE A 95 11.15 11.42 -14.94
CA ILE A 95 11.23 12.13 -13.64
C ILE A 95 10.81 13.61 -13.75
N GLY A 96 11.12 14.28 -14.86
CA GLY A 96 10.64 15.65 -15.13
C GLY A 96 9.12 15.76 -15.14
N LYS A 97 8.41 14.77 -15.73
CA LYS A 97 6.94 14.70 -15.73
C LYS A 97 6.39 14.49 -14.32
N VAL A 98 7.04 13.61 -13.52
CA VAL A 98 6.67 13.38 -12.13
C VAL A 98 6.74 14.67 -11.33
N LYS A 99 7.88 15.40 -11.41
CA LYS A 99 8.07 16.69 -10.74
C LYS A 99 7.00 17.71 -11.13
N SER A 100 6.72 17.84 -12.43
CA SER A 100 5.70 18.77 -12.94
C SER A 100 4.30 18.39 -12.46
N TYR A 101 3.96 17.11 -12.47
CA TYR A 101 2.67 16.61 -12.01
C TYR A 101 2.43 16.93 -10.51
N ILE A 102 3.38 16.56 -9.65
CA ILE A 102 3.26 16.78 -8.20
C ILE A 102 3.18 18.29 -7.87
N ARG A 103 4.05 19.11 -8.48
CA ARG A 103 4.05 20.56 -8.28
C ARG A 103 2.72 21.20 -8.69
N GLY A 104 2.17 20.78 -9.82
CA GLY A 104 0.91 21.35 -10.35
C GLY A 104 -0.34 20.98 -9.54
N LYS A 105 -0.25 20.03 -8.58
CA LYS A 105 -1.38 19.59 -7.76
C LYS A 105 -1.32 20.06 -6.29
N ASN A 106 -0.20 20.66 -5.89
CA ASN A 106 0.03 21.15 -4.52
C ASN A 106 -0.24 20.09 -3.43
N HIS A 107 0.08 18.82 -3.73
CA HIS A 107 -0.08 17.74 -2.76
C HIS A 107 0.92 17.86 -1.61
N GLN A 108 0.49 17.49 -0.40
CA GLN A 108 1.26 17.63 0.84
C GLN A 108 1.95 16.32 1.29
N PHE A 109 1.69 15.22 0.62
CA PHE A 109 2.26 13.93 0.96
C PHE A 109 3.73 13.78 0.52
N ILE A 110 4.40 12.75 1.06
CA ILE A 110 5.79 12.41 0.73
C ILE A 110 5.84 11.69 -0.62
N VAL A 111 6.77 12.08 -1.50
CA VAL A 111 6.97 11.40 -2.79
C VAL A 111 8.36 10.82 -2.88
N ALA A 112 8.45 9.51 -3.16
CA ALA A 112 9.69 8.78 -3.43
C ALA A 112 9.74 8.32 -4.90
N LEU A 113 10.94 8.02 -5.38
CA LEU A 113 11.22 7.54 -6.73
C LEU A 113 11.75 6.11 -6.70
N ASP A 114 11.12 5.22 -7.46
CA ASP A 114 11.55 3.84 -7.68
C ASP A 114 11.61 3.48 -9.18
N PRO A 115 12.43 4.20 -9.98
CA PRO A 115 12.43 4.08 -11.44
C PRO A 115 12.89 2.70 -11.95
N ASN A 116 13.53 1.91 -11.11
CA ASN A 116 13.97 0.55 -11.41
C ASN A 116 13.08 -0.52 -10.74
N GLN A 117 11.99 -0.10 -10.10
CA GLN A 117 11.01 -0.97 -9.43
C GLN A 117 11.62 -1.91 -8.37
N LYS A 118 12.73 -1.50 -7.74
CA LYS A 118 13.41 -2.30 -6.71
C LYS A 118 12.59 -2.39 -5.43
N ILE A 119 11.98 -1.28 -5.02
CA ILE A 119 11.09 -1.21 -3.85
C ILE A 119 9.79 -1.92 -4.17
N ALA A 120 9.20 -1.64 -5.34
CA ALA A 120 7.98 -2.29 -5.79
C ALA A 120 8.09 -3.81 -5.84
N LYS A 121 9.21 -4.36 -6.33
CA LYS A 121 9.46 -5.82 -6.31
C LYS A 121 9.52 -6.40 -4.91
N LYS A 122 10.18 -5.71 -3.97
CA LYS A 122 10.33 -6.18 -2.58
C LYS A 122 9.03 -6.10 -1.78
N LEU A 123 8.15 -5.16 -2.13
CA LEU A 123 6.87 -4.94 -1.46
C LEU A 123 5.67 -5.39 -2.30
N ASN A 124 5.87 -6.25 -3.32
CA ASN A 124 4.81 -6.73 -4.22
C ASN A 124 3.93 -5.60 -4.80
N GLY A 125 4.50 -4.42 -5.04
CA GLY A 125 3.82 -3.21 -5.52
C GLY A 125 3.91 -3.00 -7.03
N LEU A 126 4.17 -4.03 -7.84
CA LEU A 126 4.28 -3.91 -9.31
C LEU A 126 2.93 -3.63 -9.98
N VAL A 127 1.85 -4.14 -9.42
CA VAL A 127 0.48 -3.82 -9.85
C VAL A 127 0.10 -2.46 -9.26
N MET A 128 -0.40 -1.54 -10.08
CA MET A 128 -0.71 -0.17 -9.63
C MET A 128 -2.19 0.19 -9.83
N PRO A 129 -2.79 0.91 -8.85
CA PRO A 129 -2.26 1.25 -7.54
C PRO A 129 -2.13 0.02 -6.63
N THR A 130 -1.13 0.01 -5.76
CA THR A 130 -1.05 -0.91 -4.62
C THR A 130 -0.89 -0.07 -3.37
N LEU A 131 -1.84 -0.20 -2.46
CA LEU A 131 -1.86 0.48 -1.17
C LEU A 131 -1.43 -0.49 -0.07
N ILE A 132 -0.57 -0.01 0.84
CA ILE A 132 -0.10 -0.77 2.00
C ILE A 132 -0.21 0.15 3.22
N LEU A 133 -1.06 -0.19 4.17
CA LEU A 133 -1.20 0.52 5.43
C LEU A 133 -0.31 -0.13 6.48
N VAL A 134 0.61 0.64 7.02
CA VAL A 134 1.65 0.19 7.97
C VAL A 134 1.51 0.94 9.27
N ASP A 135 1.47 0.21 10.38
CA ASP A 135 1.47 0.78 11.72
C ASP A 135 2.84 1.35 12.09
N GLN A 136 2.90 2.18 13.11
CA GLN A 136 4.12 2.81 13.60
C GLN A 136 5.20 1.78 14.00
N ASP A 137 4.82 0.59 14.45
CA ASP A 137 5.73 -0.52 14.77
C ASP A 137 6.29 -1.25 13.53
N GLY A 138 5.86 -0.85 12.33
CA GLY A 138 6.24 -1.47 11.07
C GLY A 138 5.34 -2.63 10.64
N THR A 139 4.31 -2.99 11.41
CA THR A 139 3.39 -4.07 11.04
C THR A 139 2.45 -3.65 9.92
N ILE A 140 2.37 -4.45 8.86
CA ILE A 140 1.39 -4.25 7.78
C ILE A 140 0.00 -4.59 8.31
N LYS A 141 -0.89 -3.62 8.39
CA LYS A 141 -2.27 -3.79 8.86
C LYS A 141 -3.26 -4.06 7.75
N TRP A 142 -3.01 -3.51 6.57
CA TRP A 142 -3.91 -3.69 5.44
C TRP A 142 -3.17 -3.52 4.11
N ARG A 143 -3.69 -4.20 3.07
CA ARG A 143 -3.16 -4.13 1.71
C ARG A 143 -4.28 -4.24 0.71
N HIS A 144 -4.22 -3.42 -0.35
CA HIS A 144 -5.17 -3.44 -1.44
C HIS A 144 -4.49 -3.20 -2.79
N GLN A 145 -4.96 -3.87 -3.84
CA GLN A 145 -4.45 -3.71 -5.20
C GLN A 145 -5.59 -3.31 -6.14
N GLY A 146 -5.32 -2.31 -6.97
CA GLY A 146 -6.32 -1.70 -7.84
C GLY A 146 -7.04 -0.55 -7.15
N TYR A 147 -7.95 0.09 -7.86
CA TYR A 147 -8.87 1.09 -7.32
C TYR A 147 -10.06 1.28 -8.24
N MET A 148 -11.25 1.16 -7.67
CA MET A 148 -12.52 1.54 -8.28
C MET A 148 -13.21 2.62 -7.44
N PRO A 149 -13.98 3.54 -8.07
CA PRO A 149 -14.77 4.52 -7.33
C PRO A 149 -15.70 3.84 -6.33
N GLY A 150 -15.71 4.35 -5.08
CA GLY A 150 -16.43 3.76 -3.93
C GLY A 150 -15.49 3.07 -2.93
N GLU A 151 -14.33 2.58 -3.38
CA GLU A 151 -13.35 1.92 -2.49
C GLU A 151 -12.62 2.91 -1.56
N GLU A 152 -12.69 4.22 -1.84
CA GLU A 152 -12.17 5.26 -0.95
C GLU A 152 -12.78 5.20 0.45
N VAL A 153 -14.04 4.78 0.58
CA VAL A 153 -14.72 4.61 1.87
C VAL A 153 -14.02 3.55 2.72
N GLU A 154 -13.69 2.41 2.10
CA GLU A 154 -12.95 1.33 2.77
C GLU A 154 -11.53 1.76 3.14
N ILE A 155 -10.84 2.46 2.23
CA ILE A 155 -9.50 2.99 2.49
C ILE A 155 -9.52 3.90 3.74
N GLU A 156 -10.48 4.82 3.81
CA GLU A 156 -10.63 5.72 4.97
C GLU A 156 -10.98 4.96 6.24
N HIS A 157 -11.86 3.97 6.14
CA HIS A 157 -12.24 3.11 7.27
C HIS A 157 -11.01 2.40 7.87
N GLN A 158 -10.14 1.83 7.03
CA GLN A 158 -8.92 1.17 7.48
C GLN A 158 -7.95 2.14 8.16
N ILE A 159 -7.83 3.37 7.64
CA ILE A 159 -7.01 4.42 8.26
C ILE A 159 -7.58 4.79 9.64
N LYS A 160 -8.90 5.06 9.74
CA LYS A 160 -9.57 5.38 11.00
C LYS A 160 -9.45 4.28 12.03
N THR A 161 -9.59 3.02 11.60
CA THR A 161 -9.43 1.84 12.45
C THR A 161 -8.04 1.79 13.05
N LEU A 162 -6.99 1.97 12.21
CA LEU A 162 -5.61 1.99 12.67
C LEU A 162 -5.34 3.12 13.66
N LEU A 163 -5.94 4.29 13.45
CA LEU A 163 -5.77 5.47 14.30
C LEU A 163 -6.65 5.45 15.56
N GLY A 164 -7.50 4.43 15.74
CA GLY A 164 -8.44 4.35 16.86
C GLY A 164 -9.57 5.41 16.79
N LEU A 165 -9.88 5.91 15.58
CA LEU A 165 -10.86 6.98 15.35
C LEU A 165 -12.25 6.46 14.95
N ASN A 166 -12.45 5.13 14.91
CA ASN A 166 -13.77 4.57 14.69
C ASN A 166 -14.62 4.79 15.95
N THR A 167 -15.41 5.86 15.97
CA THR A 167 -16.52 5.95 16.88
C THR A 167 -17.53 4.89 16.49
N GLU A 168 -17.85 3.99 17.41
CA GLU A 168 -18.95 3.06 17.25
C GLU A 168 -20.21 3.87 16.89
N SER A 169 -20.58 3.88 15.61
CA SER A 169 -21.89 4.39 15.21
C SER A 169 -22.91 3.33 15.55
N GLY A 170 -23.44 3.42 16.80
CA GLY A 170 -24.79 3.01 17.15
C GLY A 170 -25.18 1.57 16.81
N SER A 171 -25.02 0.67 17.76
CA SER A 171 -26.03 -0.36 17.96
C SER A 171 -27.35 0.37 18.28
N LYS A 172 -28.20 0.57 17.28
CA LYS A 172 -29.63 0.79 17.53
C LYS A 172 -30.27 -0.59 17.67
N ASP A 173 -30.20 -1.10 18.89
CA ASP A 173 -31.24 -2.00 19.38
C ASP A 173 -32.52 -1.19 19.50
N SER A 174 -33.55 -1.57 18.76
CA SER A 174 -34.98 -1.38 19.05
C SER A 174 -35.78 -2.28 18.12
#